data_5938a7649a72e6d459da39ccb7cbf587
#
_entry.id   5938a7649a72e6d459da39ccb7cbf587
#
_cell.length_a   1.000
_cell.length_b   1.000
_cell.length_c   1.000
_cell.angle_alpha   90.00
_cell.angle_beta   90.00
_cell.angle_gamma   90.00
#
_symmetry.space_group_name_H-M   'P 1'
#
loop_
_entity.id
_entity.type
_entity.pdbx_description
1 polymer ?
#
loop_
_entity_poly.entity_id
_entity_poly.type
_entity_poly.pdbx_seq_one_letter_code
_entity_poly.pdbx_strand_id
1 'polypeptide(L)'
;AHTVKSPLCNRLFIAPGNAGTAKVGQNLPFAATDFIALKKNILEQDIRMVIIGPEDPLAHGIADKIHADSELQHVLVFGPGAEGAQLEGSKAFAKRFMMKAGIPTASYREFSKDQLDETIEYLRSHPLPIVIKADGLAAGKGVIIAPNVETGIDAVREIFGGQFGTSGDRIVIESFLDGIEFSVFIATNGEEYVLLPVAKDYKKIFDEDKGPNTGGMGAVSPVPFVDNTMM
;
A
#
# COMPACT_ATOMS: atom_id res chain seq x y z
N ALA A 1 -1.69 11.43 16.28
CA ALA A 1 -2.30 11.83 17.57
C ALA A 1 -2.00 10.82 18.70
N HIS A 2 -1.97 9.51 18.43
CA HIS A 2 -1.70 8.50 19.47
C HIS A 2 -0.23 8.46 19.91
N THR A 3 0.70 8.65 18.98
CA THR A 3 2.16 8.63 19.26
C THR A 3 2.56 9.60 20.36
N VAL A 4 2.02 10.83 20.36
CA VAL A 4 2.32 11.84 21.40
C VAL A 4 1.74 11.53 22.78
N LYS A 5 0.85 10.53 22.88
CA LYS A 5 0.31 10.07 24.17
C LYS A 5 1.20 9.01 24.82
N SER A 6 2.18 8.49 24.09
CA SER A 6 3.16 7.54 24.66
C SER A 6 4.09 8.25 25.62
N PRO A 7 4.33 7.69 26.82
CA PRO A 7 5.30 8.24 27.77
C PRO A 7 6.75 8.16 27.23
N LEU A 8 6.98 7.41 26.17
CA LEU A 8 8.28 7.31 25.49
C LEU A 8 8.48 8.38 24.40
N CYS A 9 7.44 9.14 24.05
CA CYS A 9 7.51 10.18 23.03
C CYS A 9 7.70 11.56 23.66
N ASN A 10 8.93 12.03 23.71
CA ASN A 10 9.25 13.36 24.25
C ASN A 10 8.99 14.47 23.23
N ARG A 11 9.32 14.23 21.96
CA ARG A 11 9.11 15.16 20.85
C ARG A 11 8.68 14.38 19.61
N LEU A 12 7.76 14.95 18.83
CA LEU A 12 7.31 14.37 17.57
C LEU A 12 7.61 15.34 16.42
N PHE A 13 8.38 14.87 15.45
CA PHE A 13 8.64 15.56 14.19
C PHE A 13 7.90 14.84 13.06
N ILE A 14 7.36 15.57 12.10
CA ILE A 14 6.56 15.01 10.99
C ILE A 14 7.03 15.63 9.67
N ALA A 15 7.47 14.80 8.73
CA ALA A 15 7.89 15.24 7.40
C ALA A 15 7.00 14.62 6.29
N PRO A 16 6.46 15.43 5.37
CA PRO A 16 6.50 16.89 5.37
C PRO A 16 5.54 17.54 6.39
N GLY A 17 4.56 16.78 6.91
CA GLY A 17 3.52 17.28 7.78
C GLY A 17 2.43 18.08 7.07
N ASN A 18 1.42 18.50 7.83
CA ASN A 18 0.29 19.32 7.37
C ASN A 18 -0.32 20.13 8.54
N ALA A 19 -1.38 20.88 8.29
CA ALA A 19 -2.04 21.68 9.33
C ALA A 19 -2.60 20.85 10.50
N GLY A 20 -2.99 19.60 10.27
CA GLY A 20 -3.46 18.68 11.32
C GLY A 20 -2.31 18.16 12.18
N THR A 21 -1.19 17.79 11.58
CA THR A 21 0.00 17.30 12.29
C THR A 21 0.70 18.38 13.06
N ALA A 22 0.63 19.65 12.61
CA ALA A 22 1.16 20.81 13.36
C ALA A 22 0.51 21.02 14.75
N LYS A 23 -0.67 20.42 14.98
CA LYS A 23 -1.35 20.46 16.29
C LYS A 23 -0.78 19.47 17.30
N VAL A 24 0.00 18.49 16.86
CA VAL A 24 0.46 17.38 17.67
C VAL A 24 1.99 17.17 17.62
N GLY A 25 2.69 17.88 16.74
CA GLY A 25 4.14 17.79 16.61
C GLY A 25 4.70 18.92 15.74
N GLN A 26 6.00 18.91 15.53
CA GLN A 26 6.68 19.87 14.67
C GLN A 26 6.77 19.34 13.24
N ASN A 27 6.19 20.07 12.29
CA ASN A 27 6.35 19.74 10.87
C ASN A 27 7.75 20.15 10.39
N LEU A 28 8.34 19.28 9.56
CA LEU A 28 9.64 19.52 8.92
C LEU A 28 9.42 19.66 7.42
N PRO A 29 9.98 20.71 6.76
CA PRO A 29 9.64 21.06 5.39
C PRO A 29 10.47 20.30 4.35
N PHE A 30 10.45 18.96 4.40
CA PHE A 30 11.12 18.13 3.38
C PHE A 30 10.26 16.92 2.99
N ALA A 31 10.51 16.39 1.78
CA ALA A 31 9.80 15.23 1.28
C ALA A 31 10.19 13.94 2.04
N ALA A 32 9.23 13.05 2.26
CA ALA A 32 9.48 11.80 2.99
C ALA A 32 10.54 10.88 2.32
N THR A 33 10.83 11.09 1.04
CA THR A 33 11.87 10.39 0.27
C THR A 33 13.25 11.06 0.30
N ASP A 34 13.36 12.28 0.87
CA ASP A 34 14.61 13.02 0.96
C ASP A 34 15.47 12.50 2.12
N PHE A 35 16.32 11.52 1.81
CA PHE A 35 17.20 10.91 2.81
C PHE A 35 18.22 11.90 3.40
N ILE A 36 18.72 12.86 2.60
CA ILE A 36 19.72 13.82 3.06
C ILE A 36 19.13 14.73 4.14
N ALA A 37 17.96 15.29 3.87
CA ALA A 37 17.25 16.12 4.83
C ALA A 37 16.82 15.31 6.07
N LEU A 38 16.35 14.06 5.87
CA LEU A 38 16.01 13.16 6.97
C LEU A 38 17.20 12.89 7.87
N LYS A 39 18.35 12.45 7.35
CA LYS A 39 19.58 12.18 8.10
C LYS A 39 20.01 13.42 8.89
N LYS A 40 20.06 14.59 8.25
CA LYS A 40 20.40 15.85 8.92
C LYS A 40 19.51 16.09 10.12
N ASN A 41 18.20 15.98 9.98
CA ASN A 41 17.26 16.23 11.07
C ASN A 41 17.35 15.16 12.18
N ILE A 42 17.61 13.89 11.83
CA ILE A 42 17.83 12.83 12.83
C ILE A 42 19.00 13.21 13.75
N LEU A 43 20.12 13.61 13.17
CA LEU A 43 21.33 13.95 13.93
C LEU A 43 21.15 15.26 14.73
N GLU A 44 20.61 16.32 14.12
CA GLU A 44 20.44 17.62 14.77
C GLU A 44 19.42 17.60 15.89
N GLN A 45 18.40 16.77 15.81
CA GLN A 45 17.30 16.70 16.78
C GLN A 45 17.40 15.50 17.74
N ASP A 46 18.46 14.70 17.66
CA ASP A 46 18.64 13.44 18.41
C ASP A 46 17.41 12.52 18.31
N ILE A 47 16.94 12.27 17.08
CA ILE A 47 15.77 11.41 16.83
C ILE A 47 16.20 9.96 17.03
N ARG A 48 15.50 9.23 17.87
CA ARG A 48 15.78 7.85 18.24
C ARG A 48 14.90 6.83 17.50
N MET A 49 13.79 7.27 16.94
CA MET A 49 12.87 6.38 16.23
C MET A 49 12.29 7.09 15.00
N VAL A 50 12.27 6.39 13.88
CA VAL A 50 11.63 6.82 12.64
C VAL A 50 10.49 5.86 12.32
N ILE A 51 9.28 6.40 12.18
CA ILE A 51 8.09 5.65 11.76
C ILE A 51 7.75 6.08 10.34
N ILE A 52 7.75 5.13 9.40
CA ILE A 52 7.49 5.40 7.99
C ILE A 52 6.07 4.90 7.68
N GLY A 53 5.13 5.83 7.55
CA GLY A 53 3.72 5.51 7.34
C GLY A 53 3.35 5.21 5.88
N PRO A 54 3.79 6.02 4.89
CA PRO A 54 3.45 5.78 3.49
C PRO A 54 4.38 4.74 2.84
N GLU A 55 3.85 4.02 1.86
CA GLU A 55 4.53 2.98 1.10
C GLU A 55 5.64 3.50 0.17
N ASP A 56 5.46 4.69 -0.39
CA ASP A 56 6.38 5.25 -1.39
C ASP A 56 7.82 5.43 -0.86
N PRO A 57 8.09 6.05 0.30
CA PRO A 57 9.43 6.11 0.85
C PRO A 57 10.04 4.73 1.14
N LEU A 58 9.23 3.76 1.56
CA LEU A 58 9.67 2.39 1.82
C LEU A 58 10.10 1.70 0.53
N ALA A 59 9.29 1.79 -0.52
CA ALA A 59 9.61 1.26 -1.85
C ALA A 59 10.90 1.88 -2.43
N HIS A 60 11.20 3.14 -2.09
CA HIS A 60 12.45 3.84 -2.45
C HIS A 60 13.62 3.55 -1.49
N GLY A 61 13.46 2.60 -0.56
CA GLY A 61 14.53 2.10 0.31
C GLY A 61 14.99 3.08 1.39
N ILE A 62 14.11 3.93 1.90
CA ILE A 62 14.48 4.88 2.96
C ILE A 62 14.91 4.15 4.25
N ALA A 63 14.26 3.04 4.60
CA ALA A 63 14.62 2.21 5.74
C ALA A 63 16.01 1.58 5.56
N ASP A 64 16.28 1.04 4.37
CA ASP A 64 17.58 0.44 4.06
C ASP A 64 18.72 1.47 4.14
N LYS A 65 18.47 2.68 3.65
CA LYS A 65 19.44 3.79 3.73
C LYS A 65 19.74 4.18 5.17
N ILE A 66 18.74 4.20 6.07
CA ILE A 66 18.96 4.47 7.50
C ILE A 66 19.81 3.35 8.11
N HIS A 67 19.45 2.08 7.84
CA HIS A 67 20.18 0.93 8.37
C HIS A 67 21.62 0.81 7.85
N ALA A 68 21.86 1.22 6.62
CA ALA A 68 23.21 1.19 6.03
C ALA A 68 24.13 2.33 6.49
N ASP A 69 23.56 3.38 7.06
CA ASP A 69 24.33 4.56 7.47
C ASP A 69 24.95 4.38 8.85
N SER A 70 26.29 4.44 8.93
CA SER A 70 27.04 4.22 10.19
C SER A 70 26.72 5.23 11.30
N GLU A 71 26.29 6.43 10.96
CA GLU A 71 25.94 7.46 11.96
C GLU A 71 24.52 7.26 12.51
N LEU A 72 23.69 6.44 11.85
CA LEU A 72 22.29 6.22 12.21
C LEU A 72 22.00 4.85 12.84
N GLN A 73 23.02 4.08 13.20
CA GLN A 73 22.87 2.73 13.77
C GLN A 73 22.08 2.68 15.11
N HIS A 74 21.96 3.81 15.78
CA HIS A 74 21.19 3.96 17.02
C HIS A 74 19.70 4.23 16.80
N VAL A 75 19.27 4.43 15.55
CA VAL A 75 17.91 4.80 15.20
C VAL A 75 17.05 3.56 14.99
N LEU A 76 15.96 3.45 15.73
CA LEU A 76 14.95 2.44 15.50
C LEU A 76 14.09 2.84 14.28
N VAL A 77 13.92 1.92 13.33
CA VAL A 77 13.09 2.15 12.15
C VAL A 77 11.86 1.25 12.23
N PHE A 78 10.67 1.84 12.16
CA PHE A 78 9.42 1.13 12.02
C PHE A 78 8.95 1.26 10.56
N GLY A 79 9.14 0.20 9.80
CA GLY A 79 8.84 0.07 8.38
C GLY A 79 9.76 -0.97 7.74
N PRO A 80 9.29 -1.72 6.74
CA PRO A 80 10.10 -2.72 6.04
C PRO A 80 11.18 -2.07 5.18
N GLY A 81 12.22 -2.84 4.83
CA GLY A 81 13.13 -2.49 3.74
C GLY A 81 12.44 -2.54 2.37
N ALA A 82 13.14 -2.09 1.33
CA ALA A 82 12.60 -2.00 -0.03
C ALA A 82 12.09 -3.36 -0.57
N GLU A 83 12.75 -4.45 -0.23
CA GLU A 83 12.31 -5.78 -0.64
C GLU A 83 10.95 -6.14 -0.02
N GLY A 84 10.77 -5.94 1.29
CA GLY A 84 9.49 -6.16 1.96
C GLY A 84 8.40 -5.21 1.48
N ALA A 85 8.75 -3.96 1.19
CA ALA A 85 7.83 -2.96 0.66
C ALA A 85 7.28 -3.30 -0.73
N GLN A 86 7.91 -4.21 -1.48
CA GLN A 86 7.37 -4.71 -2.75
C GLN A 86 6.04 -5.46 -2.60
N LEU A 87 5.72 -5.98 -1.43
CA LEU A 87 4.40 -6.59 -1.18
C LEU A 87 3.24 -5.60 -1.41
N GLU A 88 3.48 -4.31 -1.19
CA GLU A 88 2.53 -3.25 -1.53
C GLU A 88 2.89 -2.56 -2.85
N GLY A 89 4.18 -2.38 -3.11
CA GLY A 89 4.71 -1.66 -4.27
C GLY A 89 4.49 -2.36 -5.62
N SER A 90 4.34 -3.70 -5.63
CA SER A 90 4.09 -4.49 -6.83
C SER A 90 3.07 -5.59 -6.56
N LYS A 91 1.94 -5.50 -7.25
CA LYS A 91 0.87 -6.51 -7.15
C LYS A 91 1.30 -7.86 -7.71
N ALA A 92 2.08 -7.85 -8.78
CA ALA A 92 2.66 -9.05 -9.36
C ALA A 92 3.64 -9.73 -8.38
N PHE A 93 4.50 -8.95 -7.70
CA PHE A 93 5.37 -9.48 -6.66
C PHE A 93 4.57 -10.10 -5.51
N ALA A 94 3.56 -9.37 -5.00
CA ALA A 94 2.70 -9.86 -3.92
C ALA A 94 2.00 -11.16 -4.29
N LYS A 95 1.48 -11.27 -5.52
CA LYS A 95 0.83 -12.50 -6.01
C LYS A 95 1.80 -13.68 -6.07
N ARG A 96 2.99 -13.48 -6.65
CA ARG A 96 4.01 -14.53 -6.69
C ARG A 96 4.45 -14.96 -5.28
N PHE A 97 4.60 -13.99 -4.37
CA PHE A 97 4.91 -14.26 -2.96
C PHE A 97 3.82 -15.10 -2.29
N MET A 98 2.54 -14.70 -2.41
CA MET A 98 1.42 -15.42 -1.83
C MET A 98 1.32 -16.85 -2.37
N MET A 99 1.47 -17.04 -3.68
CA MET A 99 1.48 -18.38 -4.28
C MET A 99 2.64 -19.25 -3.76
N LYS A 100 3.84 -18.68 -3.66
CA LYS A 100 5.02 -19.39 -3.14
C LYS A 100 4.86 -19.78 -1.67
N ALA A 101 4.22 -18.93 -0.87
CA ALA A 101 3.99 -19.14 0.55
C ALA A 101 2.70 -19.94 0.86
N GLY A 102 1.92 -20.33 -0.14
CA GLY A 102 0.65 -21.05 0.05
C GLY A 102 -0.45 -20.17 0.68
N ILE A 103 -0.34 -18.83 0.56
CA ILE A 103 -1.33 -17.89 1.08
C ILE A 103 -2.50 -17.81 0.11
N PRO A 104 -3.75 -18.03 0.58
CA PRO A 104 -4.93 -17.90 -0.28
C PRO A 104 -5.05 -16.53 -0.92
N THR A 105 -5.29 -16.51 -2.23
CA THR A 105 -5.49 -15.27 -3.00
C THR A 105 -6.33 -15.56 -4.24
N ALA A 106 -6.91 -14.52 -4.85
CA ALA A 106 -7.63 -14.65 -6.11
C ALA A 106 -6.72 -15.26 -7.19
N SER A 107 -7.27 -16.14 -8.04
CA SER A 107 -6.56 -16.62 -9.22
C SER A 107 -6.17 -15.42 -10.08
N TYR A 108 -5.00 -15.46 -10.70
CA TYR A 108 -4.48 -14.31 -11.43
C TYR A 108 -3.59 -14.71 -12.61
N ARG A 109 -3.41 -13.77 -13.52
CA ARG A 109 -2.40 -13.81 -14.57
C ARG A 109 -1.77 -12.43 -14.75
N GLU A 110 -0.45 -12.41 -14.97
CA GLU A 110 0.32 -11.19 -15.24
C GLU A 110 0.49 -11.00 -16.74
N PHE A 111 0.45 -9.73 -17.19
CA PHE A 111 0.73 -9.35 -18.57
C PHE A 111 1.55 -8.06 -18.58
N SER A 112 2.50 -7.99 -19.52
CA SER A 112 3.23 -6.76 -19.85
C SER A 112 2.61 -6.08 -21.07
N LYS A 113 2.92 -4.81 -21.29
CA LYS A 113 2.31 -4.00 -22.35
C LYS A 113 2.60 -4.50 -23.76
N ASP A 114 3.65 -5.26 -23.96
CA ASP A 114 3.98 -5.93 -25.22
C ASP A 114 3.11 -7.16 -25.51
N GLN A 115 2.32 -7.61 -24.53
CA GLN A 115 1.40 -8.75 -24.61
C GLN A 115 -0.06 -8.32 -24.81
N LEU A 116 -0.34 -7.15 -25.40
CA LEU A 116 -1.71 -6.62 -25.52
C LEU A 116 -2.68 -7.62 -26.18
N ASP A 117 -2.30 -8.23 -27.30
CA ASP A 117 -3.19 -9.16 -28.03
C ASP A 117 -3.47 -10.43 -27.21
N GLU A 118 -2.45 -10.98 -26.54
CA GLU A 118 -2.62 -12.12 -25.63
C GLU A 118 -3.52 -11.75 -24.42
N THR A 119 -3.36 -10.54 -23.90
CA THR A 119 -4.20 -10.02 -22.81
C THR A 119 -5.67 -9.95 -23.26
N ILE A 120 -5.95 -9.42 -24.45
CA ILE A 120 -7.31 -9.32 -24.98
C ILE A 120 -7.93 -10.71 -25.15
N GLU A 121 -7.18 -11.67 -25.67
CA GLU A 121 -7.67 -13.04 -25.82
C GLU A 121 -7.97 -13.69 -24.46
N TYR A 122 -7.12 -13.44 -23.45
CA TYR A 122 -7.36 -13.92 -22.10
C TYR A 122 -8.63 -13.32 -21.49
N LEU A 123 -8.87 -12.00 -21.67
CA LEU A 123 -10.09 -11.33 -21.18
C LEU A 123 -11.37 -11.95 -21.74
N ARG A 124 -11.36 -12.39 -23.01
CA ARG A 124 -12.54 -13.02 -23.66
C ARG A 124 -12.97 -14.33 -23.01
N SER A 125 -12.05 -15.04 -22.40
CA SER A 125 -12.30 -16.32 -21.73
C SER A 125 -12.40 -16.21 -20.21
N HIS A 126 -12.13 -15.02 -19.65
CA HIS A 126 -12.10 -14.81 -18.19
C HIS A 126 -13.52 -14.67 -17.62
N PRO A 127 -13.82 -15.26 -16.44
CA PRO A 127 -15.09 -15.06 -15.75
C PRO A 127 -15.34 -13.58 -15.39
N LEU A 128 -16.62 -13.19 -15.42
CA LEU A 128 -17.05 -11.82 -15.08
C LEU A 128 -17.50 -11.75 -13.61
N PRO A 129 -17.32 -10.59 -12.97
CA PRO A 129 -16.59 -9.41 -13.41
C PRO A 129 -15.07 -9.64 -13.39
N ILE A 130 -14.33 -8.94 -14.25
CA ILE A 130 -12.88 -9.05 -14.36
C ILE A 130 -12.22 -7.96 -13.50
N VAL A 131 -11.23 -8.33 -12.67
CA VAL A 131 -10.45 -7.36 -11.88
C VAL A 131 -9.11 -7.11 -12.57
N ILE A 132 -8.88 -5.90 -13.02
CA ILE A 132 -7.66 -5.48 -13.72
C ILE A 132 -6.91 -4.49 -12.83
N LYS A 133 -5.64 -4.75 -12.55
CA LYS A 133 -4.82 -3.93 -11.65
C LYS A 133 -3.51 -3.52 -12.34
N ALA A 134 -3.23 -2.23 -12.40
CA ALA A 134 -1.89 -1.74 -12.72
C ALA A 134 -0.91 -2.21 -11.64
N ASP A 135 0.29 -2.69 -12.03
CA ASP A 135 1.18 -3.39 -11.10
C ASP A 135 1.80 -2.47 -10.04
N GLY A 136 2.18 -1.25 -10.39
CA GLY A 136 2.86 -0.32 -9.49
C GLY A 136 1.92 0.48 -8.57
N LEU A 137 2.52 1.41 -7.83
CA LEU A 137 1.81 2.37 -7.00
C LEU A 137 0.97 3.30 -7.89
N ALA A 138 -0.34 3.29 -7.72
CA ALA A 138 -1.29 4.09 -8.49
C ALA A 138 -2.27 4.86 -7.58
N ALA A 139 -1.88 5.14 -6.33
CA ALA A 139 -2.66 5.88 -5.33
C ALA A 139 -4.12 5.39 -5.20
N GLY A 140 -4.32 4.06 -5.21
CA GLY A 140 -5.62 3.41 -5.11
C GLY A 140 -6.49 3.48 -6.37
N LYS A 141 -6.03 4.12 -7.46
CA LYS A 141 -6.79 4.30 -8.71
C LYS A 141 -6.49 3.26 -9.78
N GLY A 142 -5.45 2.47 -9.60
CA GLY A 142 -4.98 1.46 -10.56
C GLY A 142 -5.77 0.15 -10.55
N VAL A 143 -6.97 0.10 -9.95
CA VAL A 143 -7.83 -1.08 -9.90
C VAL A 143 -9.15 -0.80 -10.61
N ILE A 144 -9.44 -1.60 -11.63
CA ILE A 144 -10.66 -1.50 -12.43
C ILE A 144 -11.40 -2.83 -12.35
N ILE A 145 -12.68 -2.78 -11.99
CA ILE A 145 -13.57 -3.94 -12.01
C ILE A 145 -14.45 -3.81 -13.26
N ALA A 146 -14.16 -4.62 -14.27
CA ALA A 146 -14.85 -4.60 -15.54
C ALA A 146 -16.06 -5.56 -15.51
N PRO A 147 -17.30 -5.07 -15.69
CA PRO A 147 -18.49 -5.90 -15.65
C PRO A 147 -18.68 -6.73 -16.92
N ASN A 148 -17.97 -6.40 -17.99
CA ASN A 148 -17.99 -7.09 -19.29
C ASN A 148 -16.61 -7.03 -19.95
N VAL A 149 -16.44 -7.81 -21.00
CA VAL A 149 -15.16 -7.95 -21.73
C VAL A 149 -14.74 -6.64 -22.40
N GLU A 150 -15.67 -5.91 -23.00
CA GLU A 150 -15.38 -4.66 -23.70
C GLU A 150 -14.79 -3.61 -22.76
N THR A 151 -15.43 -3.41 -21.60
CA THR A 151 -14.89 -2.53 -20.54
C THR A 151 -13.51 -2.98 -20.08
N GLY A 152 -13.27 -4.29 -20.00
CA GLY A 152 -11.96 -4.85 -19.65
C GLY A 152 -10.89 -4.55 -20.71
N ILE A 153 -11.23 -4.68 -21.97
CA ILE A 153 -10.33 -4.38 -23.11
C ILE A 153 -9.97 -2.89 -23.11
N ASP A 154 -10.96 -2.01 -22.92
CA ASP A 154 -10.73 -0.57 -22.91
C ASP A 154 -9.83 -0.18 -21.72
N ALA A 155 -10.09 -0.74 -20.54
CA ALA A 155 -9.25 -0.53 -19.35
C ALA A 155 -7.80 -0.96 -19.59
N VAL A 156 -7.56 -2.13 -20.19
CA VAL A 156 -6.19 -2.60 -20.52
C VAL A 156 -5.50 -1.65 -21.50
N ARG A 157 -6.21 -1.19 -22.53
CA ARG A 157 -5.67 -0.24 -23.51
C ARG A 157 -5.28 1.09 -22.87
N GLU A 158 -6.12 1.61 -21.97
CA GLU A 158 -5.84 2.85 -21.23
C GLU A 158 -4.61 2.70 -20.33
N ILE A 159 -4.53 1.61 -19.56
CA ILE A 159 -3.40 1.33 -18.68
C ILE A 159 -2.10 1.22 -19.47
N PHE A 160 -2.06 0.37 -20.49
CA PHE A 160 -0.89 0.19 -21.35
C PHE A 160 -0.58 1.41 -22.22
N GLY A 161 -1.59 2.26 -22.47
CA GLY A 161 -1.46 3.57 -23.10
C GLY A 161 -0.78 4.63 -22.23
N GLY A 162 -0.44 4.32 -20.98
CA GLY A 162 0.34 5.18 -20.09
C GLY A 162 -0.47 5.96 -19.05
N GLN A 163 -1.74 5.63 -18.82
CA GLN A 163 -2.59 6.28 -17.82
C GLN A 163 -1.94 6.35 -16.43
N PHE A 164 -1.13 5.34 -16.07
CA PHE A 164 -0.43 5.25 -14.78
C PHE A 164 1.11 5.30 -14.93
N GLY A 165 1.61 5.86 -16.03
CA GLY A 165 3.06 5.90 -16.30
C GLY A 165 3.67 4.49 -16.28
N THR A 166 4.86 4.36 -15.71
CA THR A 166 5.56 3.06 -15.60
C THR A 166 4.83 2.02 -14.74
N SER A 167 3.95 2.45 -13.83
CA SER A 167 3.09 1.52 -13.06
C SER A 167 2.12 0.75 -13.95
N GLY A 168 1.81 1.24 -15.16
CA GLY A 168 0.99 0.59 -16.16
C GLY A 168 1.76 -0.29 -17.15
N ASP A 169 3.08 -0.39 -17.07
CA ASP A 169 3.87 -1.26 -17.97
C ASP A 169 3.58 -2.75 -17.78
N ARG A 170 3.00 -3.11 -16.63
CA ARG A 170 2.51 -4.44 -16.29
C ARG A 170 1.14 -4.34 -15.61
N ILE A 171 0.31 -5.33 -15.85
CA ILE A 171 -0.98 -5.50 -15.17
C ILE A 171 -1.10 -6.89 -14.57
N VAL A 172 -1.95 -6.99 -13.56
CA VAL A 172 -2.42 -8.25 -12.99
C VAL A 172 -3.92 -8.33 -13.23
N ILE A 173 -4.37 -9.40 -13.89
CA ILE A 173 -5.79 -9.72 -14.08
C ILE A 173 -6.16 -10.79 -13.08
N GLU A 174 -7.19 -10.55 -12.27
CA GLU A 174 -7.61 -11.41 -11.16
C GLU A 174 -9.07 -11.81 -11.29
N SER A 175 -9.41 -12.97 -10.73
CA SER A 175 -10.81 -13.30 -10.46
C SER A 175 -11.38 -12.35 -9.41
N PHE A 176 -12.64 -11.99 -9.58
CA PHE A 176 -13.36 -11.22 -8.57
C PHE A 176 -13.62 -12.08 -7.31
N LEU A 177 -13.33 -11.53 -6.16
CA LEU A 177 -13.70 -12.11 -4.88
C LEU A 177 -14.92 -11.37 -4.35
N ASP A 178 -16.01 -12.10 -4.17
CA ASP A 178 -17.23 -11.57 -3.55
C ASP A 178 -17.14 -11.71 -2.04
N GLY A 179 -17.51 -10.64 -1.31
CA GLY A 179 -17.46 -10.65 0.15
C GLY A 179 -17.29 -9.27 0.76
N ILE A 180 -17.24 -9.23 2.07
CA ILE A 180 -17.03 -8.01 2.83
C ILE A 180 -15.53 -7.88 3.16
N GLU A 181 -14.92 -6.82 2.67
CA GLU A 181 -13.49 -6.52 2.90
C GLU A 181 -13.27 -5.96 4.30
N PHE A 182 -12.23 -6.42 4.96
CA PHE A 182 -11.68 -5.80 6.16
C PHE A 182 -10.17 -6.01 6.22
N SER A 183 -9.49 -5.17 7.00
CA SER A 183 -8.02 -5.20 7.15
C SER A 183 -7.63 -5.77 8.51
N VAL A 184 -6.69 -6.69 8.50
CA VAL A 184 -5.99 -7.19 9.69
C VAL A 184 -4.59 -6.62 9.69
N PHE A 185 -4.18 -6.01 10.80
CA PHE A 185 -2.88 -5.38 10.93
C PHE A 185 -2.01 -6.15 11.91
N ILE A 186 -0.76 -6.32 11.58
CA ILE A 186 0.25 -6.86 12.48
C ILE A 186 1.44 -5.88 12.57
N ALA A 187 2.03 -5.79 13.74
CA ALA A 187 3.37 -5.22 13.91
C ALA A 187 4.33 -6.38 14.19
N THR A 188 5.41 -6.49 13.45
CA THR A 188 6.37 -7.60 13.58
C THR A 188 7.81 -7.10 13.52
N ASN A 189 8.70 -7.83 14.20
CA ASN A 189 10.15 -7.68 14.12
C ASN A 189 10.81 -8.77 13.25
N GLY A 190 9.99 -9.61 12.59
CA GLY A 190 10.45 -10.75 11.78
C GLY A 190 10.42 -12.09 12.50
N GLU A 191 10.45 -12.11 13.82
CA GLU A 191 10.38 -13.33 14.68
C GLU A 191 9.06 -13.40 15.44
N GLU A 192 8.64 -12.29 15.99
CA GLU A 192 7.39 -12.15 16.75
C GLU A 192 6.45 -11.15 16.08
N TYR A 193 5.18 -11.21 16.42
CA TYR A 193 4.20 -10.24 15.95
C TYR A 193 3.16 -9.90 17.02
N VAL A 194 2.58 -8.73 16.89
CA VAL A 194 1.45 -8.27 17.69
C VAL A 194 0.29 -7.94 16.74
N LEU A 195 -0.89 -8.51 17.02
CA LEU A 195 -2.12 -8.15 16.32
C LEU A 195 -2.59 -6.77 16.78
N LEU A 196 -2.85 -5.91 15.82
CA LEU A 196 -3.49 -4.63 16.03
C LEU A 196 -5.00 -4.76 15.77
N PRO A 197 -5.84 -3.82 16.25
CA PRO A 197 -7.27 -3.84 15.99
C PRO A 197 -7.58 -3.90 14.49
N VAL A 198 -8.49 -4.78 14.11
CA VAL A 198 -9.00 -4.87 12.74
C VAL A 198 -9.76 -3.61 12.35
N ALA A 199 -9.73 -3.25 11.07
CA ALA A 199 -10.48 -2.11 10.56
C ALA A 199 -11.15 -2.45 9.23
N LYS A 200 -12.27 -1.77 8.96
CA LYS A 200 -12.88 -1.71 7.63
C LYS A 200 -12.83 -0.27 7.15
N ASP A 201 -12.26 -0.04 5.99
CA ASP A 201 -12.32 1.23 5.31
C ASP A 201 -13.41 1.25 4.24
N TYR A 202 -13.85 2.46 3.91
CA TYR A 202 -14.86 2.73 2.89
C TYR A 202 -14.22 3.61 1.83
N LYS A 203 -14.13 3.11 0.60
CA LYS A 203 -13.43 3.75 -0.51
C LYS A 203 -14.37 4.35 -1.54
N LYS A 204 -15.59 3.82 -1.66
CA LYS A 204 -16.54 4.25 -2.68
C LYS A 204 -17.15 5.60 -2.35
N ILE A 205 -17.37 6.42 -3.38
CA ILE A 205 -17.85 7.79 -3.22
C ILE A 205 -19.34 7.89 -2.88
N PHE A 206 -20.14 6.88 -3.26
CA PHE A 206 -21.58 6.84 -3.02
C PHE A 206 -21.96 5.78 -1.99
N ASP A 207 -23.16 5.93 -1.43
CA ASP A 207 -23.76 4.97 -0.52
C ASP A 207 -23.87 3.57 -1.15
N GLU A 208 -24.03 2.56 -0.30
CA GLU A 208 -24.12 1.14 -0.68
C GLU A 208 -22.91 0.63 -1.48
N ASP A 209 -21.74 1.14 -1.17
CA ASP A 209 -20.46 0.78 -1.80
C ASP A 209 -20.47 0.94 -3.33
N LYS A 210 -21.06 2.06 -3.81
CA LYS A 210 -21.22 2.36 -5.24
C LYS A 210 -20.31 3.49 -5.71
N GLY A 211 -20.08 3.55 -7.02
CA GLY A 211 -19.29 4.59 -7.67
C GLY A 211 -17.78 4.31 -7.69
N PRO A 212 -16.98 5.27 -8.11
CA PRO A 212 -15.52 5.13 -8.16
C PRO A 212 -14.88 5.08 -6.78
N ASN A 213 -13.69 4.49 -6.72
CA ASN A 213 -12.85 4.53 -5.52
C ASN A 213 -12.32 5.94 -5.27
N THR A 214 -12.21 6.29 -3.99
CA THR A 214 -11.56 7.50 -3.48
C THR A 214 -10.30 7.14 -2.69
N GLY A 215 -9.60 8.11 -2.16
CA GLY A 215 -8.51 7.91 -1.19
C GLY A 215 -8.97 7.45 0.20
N GLY A 216 -10.28 7.30 0.41
CA GLY A 216 -10.92 6.86 1.65
C GLY A 216 -11.98 7.84 2.12
N MET A 217 -13.18 7.32 2.40
CA MET A 217 -14.33 8.09 2.91
C MET A 217 -14.47 7.98 4.43
N GLY A 218 -13.82 6.99 5.02
CA GLY A 218 -13.84 6.74 6.45
C GLY A 218 -13.37 5.32 6.79
N ALA A 219 -13.20 5.06 8.08
CA ALA A 219 -12.87 3.72 8.57
C ALA A 219 -13.55 3.46 9.91
N VAL A 220 -13.86 2.18 10.17
CA VAL A 220 -14.45 1.71 11.43
C VAL A 220 -13.52 0.68 12.06
N SER A 221 -13.25 0.86 13.34
CA SER A 221 -12.49 -0.08 14.17
C SER A 221 -13.01 -0.02 15.61
N PRO A 222 -13.26 -1.16 16.29
CA PRO A 222 -13.25 -2.53 15.75
C PRO A 222 -14.36 -2.76 14.73
N VAL A 223 -14.23 -3.82 13.93
CA VAL A 223 -15.21 -4.19 12.90
C VAL A 223 -16.28 -5.07 13.52
N PRO A 224 -17.58 -4.69 13.54
CA PRO A 224 -18.60 -5.39 14.34
C PRO A 224 -18.88 -6.83 13.93
N PHE A 225 -18.65 -7.20 12.67
CA PHE A 225 -18.91 -8.54 12.15
C PHE A 225 -17.69 -9.46 12.20
N VAL A 226 -16.51 -8.96 12.57
CA VAL A 226 -15.30 -9.79 12.70
C VAL A 226 -15.24 -10.33 14.12
N ASP A 227 -15.35 -11.63 14.24
CA ASP A 227 -15.29 -12.36 15.49
C ASP A 227 -14.04 -13.26 15.58
N ASN A 228 -13.89 -13.94 16.71
CA ASN A 228 -12.76 -14.83 16.95
C ASN A 228 -12.70 -16.05 16.02
N THR A 229 -13.75 -16.36 15.27
CA THR A 229 -13.76 -17.49 14.34
C THR A 229 -13.21 -17.10 12.98
N MET A 230 -13.19 -15.79 12.68
CA MET A 230 -12.63 -15.22 11.47
C MET A 230 -11.13 -14.86 11.60
N MET A 231 -10.63 -14.74 12.83
CA MET A 231 -9.25 -14.40 13.17
C MET A 231 -8.40 -15.62 13.44
#